data_239d7669a6a1123bbd92b3335f94f05b
#
_entry.id   239d7669a6a1123bbd92b3335f94f05b
#
_cell.length_a   1.000
_cell.length_b   1.000
_cell.length_c   1.000
_cell.angle_alpha   90.00
_cell.angle_beta   90.00
_cell.angle_gamma   90.00
#
_symmetry.space_group_name_H-M   'P 1'
#
loop_
_entity.id
_entity.type
_entity.pdbx_description
1 polymer ?
#
loop_
_entity_poly.entity_id
_entity_poly.type
_entity_poly.pdbx_seq_one_letter_code
_entity_poly.pdbx_strand_id
1 'polypeptide(L)' 'MYWIYLTGRKTKIGYGFDYCEDIHTERCKNDIKLVFTSRRERIECSLKDFDFRIEKEEEDEE' A
#
# COMPACT_ATOMS: atom_id res chain seq x y z
N MET A 1 3.82 -7.05 -10.93
CA MET A 1 3.43 -7.26 -9.56
C MET A 1 4.12 -6.26 -8.67
N TYR A 2 3.44 -5.79 -7.63
CA TYR A 2 3.97 -4.78 -6.77
C TYR A 2 3.94 -5.23 -5.33
N TRP A 3 4.88 -4.72 -4.56
CA TRP A 3 4.90 -4.89 -3.12
C TRP A 3 4.63 -3.54 -2.50
N ILE A 4 3.85 -3.51 -1.45
CA ILE A 4 3.58 -2.28 -0.74
C ILE A 4 3.92 -2.49 0.71
N TYR A 5 4.71 -1.57 1.25
CA TYR A 5 5.09 -1.62 2.66
C TYR A 5 4.49 -0.41 3.34
N LEU A 6 3.80 -0.64 4.43
CA LEU A 6 3.18 0.42 5.20
C LEU A 6 3.84 0.46 6.57
N THR A 7 4.09 1.66 7.06
CA THR A 7 4.67 1.83 8.38
C THR A 7 3.86 2.84 9.15
N GLY A 8 3.37 2.45 10.30
CA GLY A 8 2.61 3.37 11.15
C GLY A 8 3.50 4.50 11.61
N ARG A 9 3.02 5.75 11.50
CA ARG A 9 3.84 6.89 11.85
C ARG A 9 4.07 6.96 13.35
N LYS A 10 3.07 6.55 14.12
CA LYS A 10 3.20 6.61 15.55
C LYS A 10 3.67 5.30 16.13
N THR A 11 3.14 4.20 15.66
CA THR A 11 3.46 2.91 16.24
C THR A 11 4.76 2.35 15.73
N LYS A 12 5.20 2.82 14.55
CA LYS A 12 6.40 2.33 13.90
C LYS A 12 6.30 0.84 13.54
N ILE A 13 5.10 0.33 13.46
CA ILE A 13 4.91 -1.06 13.10
C ILE A 13 4.80 -1.13 11.58
N GLY A 14 5.48 -2.06 10.98
CA GLY A 14 5.49 -2.20 9.53
C GLY A 14 4.64 -3.36 9.07
N TYR A 15 4.03 -3.20 7.89
CA TYR A 15 3.23 -4.23 7.29
C TYR A 15 3.64 -4.36 5.83
N GLY A 16 3.75 -5.57 5.35
CA GLY A 16 4.11 -5.81 3.96
C GLY A 16 3.00 -6.54 3.24
N PHE A 17 2.74 -6.15 2.00
CA PHE A 17 1.72 -6.78 1.19
C PHE A 17 2.31 -7.13 -0.16
N ASP A 18 1.98 -8.32 -0.67
CA ASP A 18 2.47 -8.75 -1.97
C ASP A 18 1.30 -8.87 -2.94
N TYR A 19 1.61 -9.08 -4.17
CA TYR A 19 0.61 -9.24 -5.24
C TYR A 19 -0.38 -8.07 -5.24
N CYS A 20 0.14 -6.85 -5.10
CA CYS A 20 -0.71 -5.68 -5.04
C CYS A 20 -1.10 -5.21 -6.42
N GLU A 21 -2.36 -4.83 -6.59
CA GLU A 21 -2.85 -4.32 -7.86
C GLU A 21 -3.87 -3.24 -7.58
N ASP A 22 -4.29 -2.56 -8.61
CA ASP A 22 -5.28 -1.49 -8.51
C ASP A 22 -4.88 -0.45 -7.49
N ILE A 23 -3.61 -0.10 -7.47
CA ILE A 23 -3.08 0.83 -6.49
C ILE A 23 -3.48 2.24 -6.88
N HIS A 24 -4.15 2.94 -5.99
CA HIS A 24 -4.57 4.31 -6.26
C HIS A 24 -4.82 5.02 -4.95
N THR A 25 -5.07 6.31 -5.02
CA THR A 25 -5.41 7.09 -3.84
C THR A 25 -6.84 7.59 -3.98
N GLU A 26 -7.50 7.72 -2.85
CA GLU A 26 -8.85 8.26 -2.82
C GLU A 26 -8.88 9.41 -1.84
N ARG A 27 -9.54 10.47 -2.23
CA ARG A 27 -9.59 11.65 -1.39
C ARG A 27 -10.89 11.64 -0.64
N CYS A 28 -10.82 11.76 0.68
CA CYS A 28 -11.99 11.84 1.51
C CYS A 28 -11.88 13.12 2.28
N LYS A 29 -12.84 13.93 2.30
CA LYS A 29 -12.88 15.17 3.04
C LYS A 29 -11.51 15.72 3.40
N ASN A 30 -11.01 15.42 4.55
CA ASN A 30 -9.74 15.96 4.98
C ASN A 30 -8.64 14.93 5.00
N ASP A 31 -8.77 13.89 4.21
CA ASP A 31 -7.84 12.80 4.29
C ASP A 31 -7.62 12.23 2.91
N ILE A 32 -6.49 11.61 2.73
CA ILE A 32 -6.18 10.88 1.51
C ILE A 32 -5.84 9.47 1.92
N LYS A 33 -6.47 8.51 1.28
CA LYS A 33 -6.24 7.12 1.59
C LYS A 33 -5.55 6.44 0.44
N LEU A 34 -4.65 5.55 0.76
CA LEU A 34 -4.05 4.67 -0.23
C LEU A 34 -4.90 3.41 -0.28
N VAL A 35 -5.32 3.05 -1.47
CA VAL A 35 -6.20 1.91 -1.66
C VAL A 35 -5.56 0.96 -2.65
N PHE A 36 -5.55 -0.30 -2.35
CA PHE A 36 -5.01 -1.30 -3.27
C PHE A 36 -5.62 -2.65 -2.93
N THR A 37 -5.44 -3.58 -3.84
CA THR A 37 -5.91 -4.94 -3.65
C THR A 37 -4.70 -5.85 -3.49
N SER A 38 -4.70 -6.67 -2.47
CA SER A 38 -3.65 -7.64 -2.24
C SER A 38 -4.29 -8.98 -2.05
N ARG A 39 -3.99 -9.92 -2.92
CA ARG A 39 -4.53 -11.29 -2.84
C ARG A 39 -6.03 -11.28 -2.72
N ARG A 40 -6.64 -10.44 -3.54
CA ARG A 40 -8.10 -10.35 -3.64
C ARG A 40 -8.75 -9.67 -2.45
N GLU A 41 -7.96 -9.04 -1.60
CA GLU A 41 -8.51 -8.29 -0.49
C GLU A 41 -8.27 -6.83 -0.71
N ARG A 42 -9.29 -6.01 -0.51
CA ARG A 42 -9.14 -4.58 -0.66
C ARG A 42 -8.60 -4.02 0.63
N ILE A 43 -7.54 -3.25 0.54
CA ILE A 43 -6.88 -2.68 1.70
C ILE A 43 -6.87 -1.17 1.56
N GLU A 44 -7.22 -0.47 2.61
CA GLU A 44 -7.24 0.98 2.62
C GLU A 44 -6.49 1.46 3.85
N CYS A 45 -5.72 2.50 3.70
CA CYS A 45 -5.06 3.08 4.85
C CYS A 45 -4.96 4.59 4.69
N SER A 46 -5.03 5.29 5.79
CA SER A 46 -4.96 6.74 5.78
C SER A 46 -3.51 7.16 5.69
N LEU A 47 -3.20 8.05 4.77
CA LEU A 47 -1.83 8.52 4.62
C LEU A 47 -1.41 9.49 5.71
N LYS A 48 -2.34 9.86 6.59
CA LYS A 48 -1.96 10.63 7.75
C LYS A 48 -1.32 9.75 8.80
N ASP A 49 -1.71 8.49 8.85
CA ASP A 49 -1.25 7.59 9.90
C ASP A 49 -0.19 6.63 9.43
N PHE A 50 0.01 6.50 8.15
CA PHE A 50 0.95 5.52 7.61
C PHE A 50 1.82 6.15 6.54
N ASP A 51 3.08 5.76 6.55
CA ASP A 51 3.96 6.01 5.43
C ASP A 51 3.90 4.79 4.55
N PHE A 52 4.16 4.95 3.26
CA PHE A 52 4.11 3.81 2.38
C PHE A 52 5.30 3.81 1.43
N ARG A 53 5.59 2.64 0.91
CA ARG A 53 6.65 2.48 -0.05
C ARG A 53 6.17 1.42 -1.03
N ILE A 54 6.28 1.69 -2.31
CA ILE A 54 5.84 0.77 -3.35
C ILE A 54 7.06 0.32 -4.12
N GLU A 55 7.21 -0.99 -4.27
CA GLU A 55 8.31 -1.54 -5.02
C GLU A 55 7.75 -2.42 -6.10
N LYS A 56 8.33 -2.33 -7.29
CA LYS A 56 7.91 -3.18 -8.38
C LYS A 56 8.83 -4.37 -8.41
N GLU A 57 8.24 -5.55 -8.40
CA GLU A 57 9.01 -6.74 -8.49
C GLU A 57 9.16 -7.08 -9.92
N GLU A 58 10.38 -7.20 -10.40
CA GLU A 58 10.60 -7.55 -11.77
C GLU A 58 10.77 -8.98 -11.86
N GLU A 59 10.11 -9.61 -12.81
CA GLU A 59 10.33 -10.98 -13.02
C GLU A 59 11.36 -11.14 -14.01
N ASP A 60 12.35 -11.87 -13.73
CA ASP A 60 13.37 -12.14 -14.61
C ASP A 60 12.94 -13.09 -15.53
N GLU A 61 12.83 -12.81 -16.73
CA GLU A 61 12.53 -13.73 -17.62
C GLU A 61 13.65 -14.18 -18.23
N GLU A 62 13.88 -15.20 -18.44
CA GLU A 62 15.03 -15.66 -18.97
C GLU A 62 14.97 -16.21 -20.12
#